data_cb9e6d1385c165acca3dad970d42e440
#
_entry.id   cb9e6d1385c165acca3dad970d42e440
#
_cell.length_a   1.000
_cell.length_b   1.000
_cell.length_c   1.000
_cell.angle_alpha   90.00
_cell.angle_beta   90.00
_cell.angle_gamma   90.00
#
_symmetry.space_group_name_H-M   'P 1'
#
loop_
_entity.id
_entity.type
_entity.pdbx_description
1 polymer ?
#
loop_
_entity_poly.entity_id
_entity_poly.type
_entity_poly.pdbx_seq_one_letter_code
_entity_poly.pdbx_strand_id
1 'polypeptide(L)'
;MGKFLEVAAERPRGLNWEVMNLATHAGVLKGDATNLPLPYNDHEFFGVYSEHFIEHLFKYQGINFFKDVLRILKPGGVVRTVWPPEEFINILVSGDELTPDQQMFVEHYFNFYIVKEQFSPPGNSHRSKREQCALGLLHQKGQHHYLWGRTEMMDTLKDIGYTNVKLYPYQESGVPDFKNIDTPGKIRALHSAVVEATKPW
;
A
#
# COMPACT_ATOMS: atom_id res chain seq x y z
N MET A 1 -1.06 -26.30 2.30
CA MET A 1 -0.72 -24.96 1.85
C MET A 1 -1.70 -23.97 2.50
N GLY A 2 -1.21 -22.83 2.96
CA GLY A 2 -2.04 -21.82 3.60
C GLY A 2 -2.88 -21.02 2.59
N LYS A 3 -4.03 -20.51 3.04
CA LYS A 3 -4.89 -19.61 2.27
C LYS A 3 -4.43 -18.17 2.47
N PHE A 4 -4.34 -17.40 1.38
CA PHE A 4 -3.94 -16.00 1.37
C PHE A 4 -5.03 -15.13 0.77
N LEU A 5 -5.09 -13.88 1.18
CA LEU A 5 -5.99 -12.85 0.62
C LEU A 5 -5.16 -11.69 0.06
N GLU A 6 -5.48 -11.26 -1.15
CA GLU A 6 -5.00 -9.98 -1.69
C GLU A 6 -6.17 -9.00 -1.82
N VAL A 7 -5.99 -7.80 -1.28
CA VAL A 7 -7.00 -6.74 -1.33
C VAL A 7 -6.62 -5.71 -2.39
N ALA A 8 -7.60 -5.31 -3.19
CA ALA A 8 -7.51 -4.34 -4.29
C ALA A 8 -6.68 -4.80 -5.50
N ALA A 9 -6.59 -6.11 -5.75
CA ALA A 9 -5.98 -6.65 -6.96
C ALA A 9 -7.02 -7.05 -8.02
N GLU A 10 -6.58 -7.19 -9.27
CA GLU A 10 -7.45 -7.48 -10.41
C GLU A 10 -7.56 -8.97 -10.72
N ARG A 11 -6.68 -9.80 -10.20
CA ARG A 11 -6.63 -11.24 -10.49
C ARG A 11 -5.91 -12.03 -9.40
N PRO A 12 -6.32 -13.28 -9.13
CA PRO A 12 -5.61 -14.15 -8.20
C PRO A 12 -4.17 -14.47 -8.66
N ARG A 13 -3.24 -14.57 -7.71
CA ARG A 13 -1.83 -14.92 -7.97
C ARG A 13 -1.60 -16.43 -8.11
N GLY A 14 -2.57 -17.25 -7.68
CA GLY A 14 -2.49 -18.72 -7.72
C GLY A 14 -3.60 -19.37 -6.95
N LEU A 15 -3.61 -20.72 -6.89
CA LEU A 15 -4.70 -21.52 -6.31
C LEU A 15 -4.98 -21.25 -4.82
N ASN A 16 -3.98 -20.76 -4.07
CA ASN A 16 -4.14 -20.48 -2.64
C ASN A 16 -4.46 -19.01 -2.34
N TRP A 17 -4.63 -18.19 -3.39
CA TRP A 17 -4.90 -16.78 -3.27
C TRP A 17 -6.34 -16.46 -3.59
N GLU A 18 -7.02 -15.85 -2.64
CA GLU A 18 -8.25 -15.13 -2.90
C GLU A 18 -7.97 -13.65 -3.14
N VAL A 19 -8.82 -13.02 -3.92
CA VAL A 19 -8.71 -11.60 -4.23
C VAL A 19 -10.04 -10.93 -4.01
N MET A 20 -10.01 -9.76 -3.38
CA MET A 20 -11.15 -8.87 -3.23
C MET A 20 -10.87 -7.52 -3.87
N ASN A 21 -11.83 -6.98 -4.66
CA ASN A 21 -11.73 -5.67 -5.29
C ASN A 21 -13.12 -5.02 -5.40
N LEU A 22 -13.16 -3.68 -5.42
CA LEU A 22 -14.37 -2.90 -5.72
C LEU A 22 -14.90 -3.17 -7.14
N ALA A 23 -14.00 -3.34 -8.10
CA ALA A 23 -14.34 -3.64 -9.48
C ALA A 23 -14.63 -5.14 -9.67
N THR A 24 -15.46 -5.45 -10.67
CA THR A 24 -15.76 -6.84 -11.03
C THR A 24 -14.70 -7.37 -11.99
N HIS A 25 -13.98 -8.42 -11.57
CA HIS A 25 -13.00 -9.13 -12.37
C HIS A 25 -13.26 -10.65 -12.27
N ALA A 26 -12.83 -11.41 -13.28
CA ALA A 26 -12.97 -12.87 -13.26
C ALA A 26 -12.13 -13.49 -12.12
N GLY A 27 -12.76 -14.30 -11.29
CA GLY A 27 -12.11 -14.96 -10.16
C GLY A 27 -11.80 -14.04 -8.96
N VAL A 28 -12.36 -12.83 -8.93
CA VAL A 28 -12.19 -11.85 -7.85
C VAL A 28 -13.52 -11.64 -7.14
N LEU A 29 -13.50 -11.68 -5.82
CA LEU A 29 -14.68 -11.33 -5.02
C LEU A 29 -14.91 -9.82 -5.13
N LYS A 30 -16.08 -9.43 -5.64
CA LYS A 30 -16.49 -8.03 -5.60
C LYS A 30 -16.84 -7.63 -4.17
N GLY A 31 -16.12 -6.68 -3.62
CA GLY A 31 -16.34 -6.18 -2.26
C GLY A 31 -15.63 -4.88 -1.99
N ASP A 32 -16.17 -4.12 -1.06
CA ASP A 32 -15.59 -2.89 -0.55
C ASP A 32 -14.88 -3.19 0.78
N ALA A 33 -13.56 -3.00 0.81
CA ALA A 33 -12.76 -3.25 2.01
C ALA A 33 -13.00 -2.23 3.13
N THR A 34 -13.80 -1.18 2.89
CA THR A 34 -14.27 -0.25 3.92
C THR A 34 -15.59 -0.68 4.56
N ASN A 35 -16.30 -1.62 3.92
CA ASN A 35 -17.56 -2.17 4.41
C ASN A 35 -17.29 -3.37 5.32
N LEU A 36 -17.07 -3.10 6.60
CA LEU A 36 -16.67 -4.08 7.60
C LEU A 36 -17.87 -4.67 8.37
N PRO A 37 -17.78 -5.92 8.84
CA PRO A 37 -16.63 -6.83 8.72
C PRO A 37 -16.47 -7.36 7.29
N LEU A 38 -15.21 -7.64 6.91
CA LEU A 38 -14.91 -8.33 5.65
C LEU A 38 -15.66 -9.66 5.60
N PRO A 39 -16.11 -10.13 4.41
CA PRO A 39 -16.97 -11.32 4.26
C PRO A 39 -16.20 -12.63 4.41
N TYR A 40 -15.36 -12.71 5.44
CA TYR A 40 -14.52 -13.86 5.75
C TYR A 40 -14.65 -14.25 7.22
N ASN A 41 -14.41 -15.54 7.49
CA ASN A 41 -14.45 -16.07 8.85
C ASN A 41 -13.22 -15.63 9.66
N ASP A 42 -13.35 -15.70 10.98
CA ASP A 42 -12.22 -15.53 11.89
C ASP A 42 -11.18 -16.64 11.60
N HIS A 43 -9.91 -16.28 11.69
CA HIS A 43 -8.79 -17.23 11.54
C HIS A 43 -8.78 -17.98 10.19
N GLU A 44 -9.17 -17.34 9.12
CA GLU A 44 -9.28 -17.99 7.81
C GLU A 44 -7.96 -18.00 7.03
N PHE A 45 -7.18 -16.89 7.10
CA PHE A 45 -6.00 -16.67 6.25
C PHE A 45 -4.68 -16.83 7.01
N PHE A 46 -3.66 -17.35 6.32
CA PHE A 46 -2.26 -17.32 6.77
C PHE A 46 -1.58 -15.99 6.46
N GLY A 47 -2.04 -15.31 5.44
CA GLY A 47 -1.53 -13.99 5.10
C GLY A 47 -2.55 -13.14 4.36
N VAL A 48 -2.45 -11.83 4.58
CA VAL A 48 -3.21 -10.80 3.87
C VAL A 48 -2.23 -9.80 3.27
N TYR A 49 -2.39 -9.52 1.99
CA TYR A 49 -1.54 -8.62 1.23
C TYR A 49 -2.34 -7.47 0.63
N SER A 50 -1.78 -6.27 0.66
CA SER A 50 -2.29 -5.12 -0.08
C SER A 50 -1.14 -4.25 -0.59
N GLU A 51 -1.28 -3.73 -1.82
CA GLU A 51 -0.28 -2.84 -2.43
C GLU A 51 -0.95 -1.61 -3.01
N HIS A 52 -0.50 -0.42 -2.58
CA HIS A 52 -1.04 0.88 -2.97
C HIS A 52 -2.57 0.92 -2.87
N PHE A 53 -3.04 0.57 -1.69
CA PHE A 53 -4.45 0.50 -1.33
C PHE A 53 -4.76 1.35 -0.10
N ILE A 54 -3.91 1.28 0.94
CA ILE A 54 -4.22 1.86 2.25
C ILE A 54 -4.27 3.40 2.22
N GLU A 55 -3.57 4.03 1.28
CA GLU A 55 -3.58 5.46 1.05
C GLU A 55 -4.91 5.97 0.46
N HIS A 56 -5.69 5.08 -0.15
CA HIS A 56 -7.04 5.38 -0.65
C HIS A 56 -8.11 5.36 0.45
N LEU A 57 -7.75 5.01 1.66
CA LEU A 57 -8.64 5.01 2.82
C LEU A 57 -8.41 6.26 3.67
N PHE A 58 -9.49 6.77 4.30
CA PHE A 58 -9.30 7.70 5.41
C PHE A 58 -8.60 6.99 6.56
N LYS A 59 -7.87 7.73 7.39
CA LYS A 59 -7.10 7.16 8.51
C LYS A 59 -7.92 6.18 9.35
N TYR A 60 -9.12 6.57 9.76
CA TYR A 60 -9.99 5.72 10.59
C TYR A 60 -10.44 4.44 9.87
N GLN A 61 -10.65 4.50 8.55
CA GLN A 61 -10.96 3.32 7.73
C GLN A 61 -9.78 2.35 7.67
N GLY A 62 -8.55 2.89 7.47
CA GLY A 62 -7.34 2.09 7.48
C GLY A 62 -7.13 1.38 8.82
N ILE A 63 -7.32 2.07 9.95
CA ILE A 63 -7.25 1.48 11.28
C ILE A 63 -8.29 0.35 11.43
N ASN A 64 -9.54 0.58 11.02
CA ASN A 64 -10.60 -0.42 11.13
C ASN A 64 -10.37 -1.60 10.18
N PHE A 65 -9.85 -1.36 8.97
CA PHE A 65 -9.41 -2.41 8.06
C PHE A 65 -8.36 -3.32 8.72
N PHE A 66 -7.29 -2.77 9.31
CA PHE A 66 -6.27 -3.58 9.98
C PHE A 66 -6.81 -4.33 11.20
N LYS A 67 -7.77 -3.78 11.95
CA LYS A 67 -8.45 -4.51 13.03
C LYS A 67 -9.20 -5.74 12.50
N ASP A 68 -9.88 -5.58 11.37
CA ASP A 68 -10.62 -6.70 10.78
C ASP A 68 -9.69 -7.71 10.09
N VAL A 69 -8.60 -7.25 9.48
CA VAL A 69 -7.53 -8.14 9.00
C VAL A 69 -6.95 -8.97 10.15
N LEU A 70 -6.74 -8.37 11.32
CA LEU A 70 -6.30 -9.12 12.51
C LEU A 70 -7.29 -10.22 12.90
N ARG A 71 -8.60 -9.98 12.78
CA ARG A 71 -9.65 -10.97 13.02
C ARG A 71 -9.53 -12.17 12.08
N ILE A 72 -9.47 -11.90 10.76
CA ILE A 72 -9.47 -12.96 9.72
C ILE A 72 -8.14 -13.71 9.60
N LEU A 73 -7.03 -13.15 10.08
CA LEU A 73 -5.74 -13.85 10.14
C LEU A 73 -5.80 -15.00 11.15
N LYS A 74 -5.17 -16.12 10.84
CA LYS A 74 -4.86 -17.19 11.80
C LYS A 74 -3.86 -16.71 12.84
N PRO A 75 -3.82 -17.29 14.06
CA PRO A 75 -2.70 -17.08 14.97
C PRO A 75 -1.37 -17.36 14.25
N GLY A 76 -0.40 -16.46 14.39
CA GLY A 76 0.87 -16.50 13.64
C GLY A 76 0.76 -16.05 12.18
N GLY A 77 -0.43 -15.73 11.67
CA GLY A 77 -0.63 -15.19 10.32
C GLY A 77 -0.09 -13.76 10.18
N VAL A 78 0.24 -13.36 8.95
CA VAL A 78 0.96 -12.11 8.67
C VAL A 78 0.16 -11.21 7.74
N VAL A 79 0.05 -9.93 8.08
CA VAL A 79 -0.34 -8.88 7.13
C VAL A 79 0.90 -8.27 6.51
N ARG A 80 0.89 -8.09 5.19
CA ARG A 80 1.87 -7.30 4.43
C ARG A 80 1.15 -6.17 3.72
N THR A 81 1.58 -4.94 3.94
CA THR A 81 1.08 -3.79 3.19
C THR A 81 2.22 -2.98 2.58
N VAL A 82 1.98 -2.50 1.36
CA VAL A 82 2.89 -1.67 0.57
C VAL A 82 2.17 -0.37 0.26
N TRP A 83 2.81 0.79 0.56
CA TRP A 83 2.18 2.09 0.36
C TRP A 83 3.22 3.18 0.06
N PRO A 84 2.82 4.32 -0.57
CA PRO A 84 3.68 5.50 -0.70
C PRO A 84 3.78 6.21 0.65
N PRO A 85 4.96 6.22 1.31
CA PRO A 85 5.08 6.80 2.64
C PRO A 85 5.17 8.33 2.58
N GLU A 86 4.64 9.01 3.60
CA GLU A 86 4.69 10.46 3.74
C GLU A 86 6.12 11.01 3.62
N GLU A 87 7.10 10.31 4.15
CA GLU A 87 8.51 10.71 4.10
C GLU A 87 9.03 10.87 2.67
N PHE A 88 8.49 10.12 1.70
CA PHE A 88 8.88 10.28 0.31
C PHE A 88 8.35 11.60 -0.28
N ILE A 89 7.14 12.00 0.09
CA ILE A 89 6.58 13.31 -0.29
C ILE A 89 7.44 14.43 0.32
N ASN A 90 7.80 14.31 1.60
CA ASN A 90 8.63 15.28 2.31
C ASN A 90 10.00 15.46 1.63
N ILE A 91 10.62 14.38 1.14
CA ILE A 91 11.86 14.47 0.33
C ILE A 91 11.63 15.30 -0.94
N LEU A 92 10.50 15.11 -1.63
CA LEU A 92 10.22 15.86 -2.85
C LEU A 92 10.00 17.36 -2.63
N VAL A 93 9.59 17.79 -1.44
CA VAL A 93 9.31 19.21 -1.12
C VAL A 93 10.36 19.89 -0.24
N SER A 94 11.32 19.14 0.35
CA SER A 94 12.31 19.67 1.30
C SER A 94 13.23 20.75 0.73
N GLY A 95 13.43 20.79 -0.59
CA GLY A 95 14.42 21.66 -1.23
C GLY A 95 15.83 21.05 -1.29
N ASP A 96 16.09 19.95 -0.61
CA ASP A 96 17.38 19.26 -0.62
C ASP A 96 17.73 18.69 -2.00
N GLU A 97 19.01 18.43 -2.24
CA GLU A 97 19.46 17.77 -3.46
C GLU A 97 18.90 16.32 -3.52
N LEU A 98 18.27 16.00 -4.64
CA LEU A 98 17.74 14.65 -4.87
C LEU A 98 18.86 13.69 -5.28
N THR A 99 18.82 12.49 -4.76
CA THR A 99 19.67 11.39 -5.25
C THR A 99 19.35 11.06 -6.71
N PRO A 100 20.27 10.43 -7.47
CA PRO A 100 20.02 10.03 -8.85
C PRO A 100 18.73 9.19 -9.03
N ASP A 101 18.44 8.32 -8.08
CA ASP A 101 17.22 7.50 -8.09
C ASP A 101 15.95 8.33 -7.87
N GLN A 102 15.99 9.30 -6.98
CA GLN A 102 14.89 10.24 -6.76
C GLN A 102 14.67 11.17 -7.97
N GLN A 103 15.76 11.64 -8.61
CA GLN A 103 15.67 12.39 -9.86
C GLN A 103 15.03 11.56 -10.98
N MET A 104 15.45 10.29 -11.12
CA MET A 104 14.86 9.35 -12.07
C MET A 104 13.37 9.16 -11.81
N PHE A 105 12.95 9.02 -10.53
CA PHE A 105 11.55 8.97 -10.16
C PHE A 105 10.80 10.22 -10.61
N VAL A 106 11.31 11.43 -10.31
CA VAL A 106 10.67 12.70 -10.68
C VAL A 106 10.49 12.79 -12.19
N GLU A 107 11.52 12.49 -12.98
CA GLU A 107 11.43 12.55 -14.45
C GLU A 107 10.41 11.54 -14.99
N HIS A 108 10.43 10.30 -14.50
CA HIS A 108 9.48 9.28 -14.92
C HIS A 108 8.04 9.64 -14.54
N TYR A 109 7.81 9.98 -13.27
CA TYR A 109 6.47 10.28 -12.75
C TYR A 109 5.89 11.53 -13.41
N PHE A 110 6.71 12.58 -13.59
CA PHE A 110 6.31 13.80 -14.27
C PHE A 110 5.86 13.51 -15.71
N ASN A 111 6.70 12.84 -16.49
CA ASN A 111 6.40 12.58 -17.91
C ASN A 111 5.24 11.63 -18.11
N PHE A 112 5.07 10.64 -17.24
CA PHE A 112 4.04 9.62 -17.41
C PHE A 112 2.69 10.01 -16.78
N TYR A 113 2.71 10.60 -15.59
CA TYR A 113 1.47 10.89 -14.84
C TYR A 113 1.06 12.37 -14.90
N ILE A 114 2.02 13.31 -14.79
CA ILE A 114 1.67 14.73 -14.75
C ILE A 114 1.41 15.28 -16.16
N VAL A 115 2.35 15.10 -17.10
CA VAL A 115 2.22 15.62 -18.48
C VAL A 115 1.04 15.02 -19.22
N LYS A 116 0.76 13.71 -19.00
CA LYS A 116 -0.41 13.05 -19.58
C LYS A 116 -1.73 13.38 -18.88
N GLU A 117 -1.73 14.33 -17.97
CA GLU A 117 -2.89 14.78 -17.20
C GLU A 117 -3.58 13.70 -16.35
N GLN A 118 -2.89 12.58 -16.13
CA GLN A 118 -3.46 11.51 -15.31
C GLN A 118 -3.61 11.94 -13.85
N PHE A 119 -2.62 12.70 -13.30
CA PHE A 119 -2.60 13.14 -11.91
C PHE A 119 -2.21 14.64 -11.76
N SER A 120 -2.48 15.48 -12.76
CA SER A 120 -2.18 16.92 -12.69
C SER A 120 -3.05 17.60 -11.63
N PRO A 121 -2.45 18.15 -10.56
CA PRO A 121 -3.20 19.00 -9.65
C PRO A 121 -3.52 20.34 -10.29
N PRO A 122 -4.60 21.02 -9.94
CA PRO A 122 -4.97 22.31 -10.48
C PRO A 122 -3.89 23.38 -10.19
N GLY A 123 -3.61 24.27 -11.14
CA GLY A 123 -2.75 25.43 -10.93
C GLY A 123 -1.23 25.19 -10.97
N ASN A 124 -0.76 24.23 -11.74
CA ASN A 124 0.62 23.75 -11.72
C ASN A 124 1.68 24.57 -12.48
N SER A 125 1.31 25.58 -13.25
CA SER A 125 2.22 26.25 -14.19
C SER A 125 3.44 26.93 -13.57
N HIS A 126 3.48 27.17 -12.26
CA HIS A 126 4.55 27.89 -11.56
C HIS A 126 5.37 27.01 -10.60
N ARG A 127 5.09 25.69 -10.54
CA ARG A 127 5.78 24.76 -9.65
C ARG A 127 6.85 23.97 -10.37
N SER A 128 7.93 23.63 -9.66
CA SER A 128 8.96 22.72 -10.18
C SER A 128 8.39 21.32 -10.47
N LYS A 129 9.05 20.53 -11.30
CA LYS A 129 8.65 19.14 -11.58
C LYS A 129 8.49 18.32 -10.31
N ARG A 130 9.43 18.46 -9.35
CA ARG A 130 9.41 17.71 -8.09
C ARG A 130 8.18 18.04 -7.22
N GLU A 131 7.82 19.33 -7.12
CA GLU A 131 6.63 19.76 -6.40
C GLU A 131 5.35 19.26 -7.08
N GLN A 132 5.30 19.25 -8.41
CA GLN A 132 4.17 18.71 -9.16
C GLN A 132 4.05 17.20 -8.93
N CYS A 133 5.17 16.46 -8.89
CA CYS A 133 5.16 15.04 -8.55
C CYS A 133 4.68 14.77 -7.11
N ALA A 134 5.15 15.59 -6.14
CA ALA A 134 4.69 15.50 -4.75
C ALA A 134 3.18 15.70 -4.63
N LEU A 135 2.64 16.73 -5.29
CA LEU A 135 1.19 16.98 -5.31
C LEU A 135 0.41 15.89 -6.04
N GLY A 136 0.98 15.35 -7.12
CA GLY A 136 0.39 14.22 -7.84
C GLY A 136 0.25 12.98 -6.96
N LEU A 137 1.31 12.65 -6.19
CA LEU A 137 1.28 11.57 -5.22
C LEU A 137 0.33 11.85 -4.06
N LEU A 138 0.33 13.09 -3.53
CA LEU A 138 -0.51 13.48 -2.40
C LEU A 138 -2.00 13.39 -2.72
N HIS A 139 -2.39 13.81 -3.91
CA HIS A 139 -3.80 13.98 -4.24
C HIS A 139 -4.37 12.88 -5.14
N GLN A 140 -3.58 12.37 -6.07
CA GLN A 140 -4.01 11.39 -7.09
C GLN A 140 -5.46 11.64 -7.58
N LYS A 141 -5.77 12.86 -8.02
CA LYS A 141 -7.14 13.28 -8.41
C LYS A 141 -8.19 13.11 -7.30
N GLY A 142 -7.80 13.26 -6.04
CA GLY A 142 -8.69 13.09 -4.88
C GLY A 142 -8.90 11.64 -4.45
N GLN A 143 -8.12 10.70 -4.97
CA GLN A 143 -8.20 9.28 -4.59
C GLN A 143 -7.37 8.94 -3.34
N HIS A 144 -6.28 9.68 -3.08
CA HIS A 144 -5.52 9.50 -1.84
C HIS A 144 -6.17 10.33 -0.73
N HIS A 145 -6.58 9.66 0.33
CA HIS A 145 -7.26 10.27 1.47
C HIS A 145 -6.35 10.42 2.68
N TYR A 146 -5.37 9.54 2.83
CA TYR A 146 -4.42 9.61 3.93
C TYR A 146 -3.05 9.02 3.57
N LEU A 147 -1.97 9.77 3.80
CA LEU A 147 -0.61 9.28 3.63
C LEU A 147 -0.04 8.88 4.99
N TRP A 148 0.30 7.61 5.10
CA TRP A 148 0.90 7.04 6.29
C TRP A 148 2.41 7.26 6.31
N GLY A 149 2.92 7.83 7.42
CA GLY A 149 4.34 7.77 7.74
C GLY A 149 4.75 6.35 8.15
N ARG A 150 6.02 5.97 7.97
CA ARG A 150 6.51 4.63 8.33
C ARG A 150 6.36 4.34 9.80
N THR A 151 6.78 5.27 10.66
CA THR A 151 6.67 5.13 12.12
C THR A 151 5.22 5.04 12.55
N GLU A 152 4.37 5.93 12.03
CA GLU A 152 2.95 5.94 12.34
C GLU A 152 2.27 4.61 11.97
N MET A 153 2.55 4.06 10.79
CA MET A 153 2.01 2.77 10.35
C MET A 153 2.43 1.65 11.31
N MET A 154 3.72 1.59 11.66
CA MET A 154 4.23 0.57 12.58
C MET A 154 3.60 0.67 13.97
N ASP A 155 3.47 1.88 14.51
CA ASP A 155 2.90 2.09 15.84
C ASP A 155 1.40 1.81 15.84
N THR A 156 0.67 2.22 14.79
CA THR A 156 -0.74 1.88 14.61
C THR A 156 -0.96 0.36 14.60
N LEU A 157 -0.13 -0.41 13.89
CA LEU A 157 -0.25 -1.88 13.87
C LEU A 157 0.02 -2.49 15.26
N LYS A 158 1.01 -1.98 16.00
CA LYS A 158 1.28 -2.41 17.40
C LYS A 158 0.09 -2.10 18.30
N ASP A 159 -0.47 -0.89 18.21
CA ASP A 159 -1.61 -0.45 19.02
C ASP A 159 -2.88 -1.27 18.74
N ILE A 160 -3.05 -1.76 17.52
CA ILE A 160 -4.13 -2.71 17.16
C ILE A 160 -3.93 -4.09 17.79
N GLY A 161 -2.68 -4.46 18.12
CA GLY A 161 -2.35 -5.74 18.77
C GLY A 161 -1.50 -6.68 17.90
N TYR A 162 -0.97 -6.22 16.79
CA TYR A 162 0.01 -6.99 16.03
C TYR A 162 1.36 -7.06 16.73
N THR A 163 2.07 -8.15 16.51
CA THR A 163 3.45 -8.39 16.99
C THR A 163 4.41 -8.47 15.81
N ASN A 164 5.72 -8.49 16.06
CA ASN A 164 6.76 -8.59 15.03
C ASN A 164 6.60 -7.57 13.89
N VAL A 165 6.13 -6.36 14.21
CA VAL A 165 5.96 -5.29 13.22
C VAL A 165 7.32 -4.82 12.72
N LYS A 166 7.60 -5.02 11.43
CA LYS A 166 8.91 -4.73 10.80
C LYS A 166 8.75 -4.13 9.41
N LEU A 167 9.61 -3.17 9.08
CA LEU A 167 9.80 -2.73 7.70
C LEU A 167 10.68 -3.72 6.94
N TYR A 168 10.35 -3.94 5.68
CA TYR A 168 11.11 -4.77 4.76
C TYR A 168 11.54 -3.96 3.53
N PRO A 169 12.67 -4.30 2.91
CA PRO A 169 12.95 -3.84 1.55
C PRO A 169 11.86 -4.33 0.59
N TYR A 170 11.63 -3.55 -0.46
CA TYR A 170 10.70 -3.95 -1.53
C TYR A 170 11.10 -5.30 -2.12
N GLN A 171 10.14 -6.19 -2.40
CA GLN A 171 10.34 -7.58 -2.86
C GLN A 171 10.90 -8.54 -1.79
N GLU A 172 11.37 -8.06 -0.65
CA GLU A 172 11.86 -8.92 0.43
C GLU A 172 10.76 -9.19 1.47
N SER A 173 10.77 -10.36 2.08
CA SER A 173 9.79 -10.78 3.08
C SER A 173 10.35 -11.82 4.04
N GLY A 174 9.84 -11.81 5.28
CA GLY A 174 10.01 -12.90 6.24
C GLY A 174 9.12 -14.11 5.96
N VAL A 175 8.10 -13.96 5.11
CA VAL A 175 7.16 -15.01 4.71
C VAL A 175 7.49 -15.47 3.28
N PRO A 176 7.76 -16.76 3.04
CA PRO A 176 8.12 -17.25 1.70
C PRO A 176 7.11 -16.88 0.60
N ASP A 177 5.82 -16.95 0.91
CA ASP A 177 4.73 -16.64 -0.04
C ASP A 177 4.64 -15.15 -0.38
N PHE A 178 5.24 -14.27 0.42
CA PHE A 178 5.30 -12.81 0.18
C PHE A 178 6.61 -12.37 -0.47
N LYS A 179 7.57 -13.26 -0.65
CA LYS A 179 8.83 -12.93 -1.32
C LYS A 179 8.60 -12.71 -2.81
N ASN A 180 9.12 -11.60 -3.35
CA ASN A 180 8.94 -11.19 -4.75
C ASN A 180 7.47 -11.02 -5.17
N ILE A 181 6.56 -10.71 -4.23
CA ILE A 181 5.13 -10.53 -4.51
C ILE A 181 4.81 -9.12 -5.00
N ASP A 182 5.54 -8.12 -4.54
CA ASP A 182 5.27 -6.71 -4.86
C ASP A 182 5.40 -6.47 -6.36
N THR A 183 4.63 -5.54 -6.90
CA THR A 183 4.62 -5.23 -8.34
C THR A 183 6.03 -4.89 -8.85
N PRO A 184 6.59 -5.60 -9.83
CA PRO A 184 7.96 -5.35 -10.31
C PRO A 184 8.11 -3.93 -10.86
N GLY A 185 9.23 -3.28 -10.54
CA GLY A 185 9.59 -1.99 -11.12
C GLY A 185 10.38 -1.09 -10.19
N LYS A 186 11.49 -0.54 -10.68
CA LYS A 186 12.37 0.34 -9.90
C LYS A 186 11.63 1.61 -9.42
N ILE A 187 10.80 2.19 -10.28
CA ILE A 187 10.04 3.40 -9.93
C ILE A 187 9.07 3.11 -8.79
N ARG A 188 8.37 1.96 -8.83
CA ARG A 188 7.44 1.53 -7.79
C ARG A 188 8.17 1.34 -6.46
N ALA A 189 9.30 0.65 -6.48
CA ALA A 189 10.13 0.42 -5.30
C ALA A 189 10.63 1.72 -4.63
N LEU A 190 10.97 2.74 -5.44
CA LEU A 190 11.53 3.99 -4.92
C LEU A 190 10.56 4.80 -4.06
N HIS A 191 9.27 4.74 -4.34
CA HIS A 191 8.25 5.50 -3.61
C HIS A 191 7.32 4.60 -2.77
N SER A 192 7.77 3.41 -2.42
CA SER A 192 7.01 2.48 -1.60
C SER A 192 7.73 2.15 -0.29
N ALA A 193 6.96 2.08 0.77
CA ALA A 193 7.34 1.46 2.02
C ALA A 193 6.62 0.10 2.14
N VAL A 194 7.23 -0.82 2.86
CA VAL A 194 6.70 -2.17 3.07
C VAL A 194 6.75 -2.50 4.55
N VAL A 195 5.64 -2.93 5.12
CA VAL A 195 5.58 -3.44 6.49
C VAL A 195 4.96 -4.82 6.52
N GLU A 196 5.49 -5.67 7.38
CA GLU A 196 4.87 -6.93 7.80
C GLU A 196 4.60 -6.89 9.30
N ALA A 197 3.46 -7.46 9.69
CA ALA A 197 3.07 -7.58 11.07
C ALA A 197 2.35 -8.90 11.31
N THR A 198 2.63 -9.54 12.44
CA THR A 198 2.14 -10.89 12.78
C THR A 198 0.98 -10.80 13.77
N LYS A 199 -0.09 -11.57 13.53
CA LYS A 199 -1.11 -11.83 14.55
C LYS A 199 -0.51 -12.66 15.66
N PRO A 200 -0.63 -12.25 16.95
CA PRO A 200 -0.18 -13.09 18.07
C PRO A 200 -0.88 -14.46 18.10
N TRP A 201 -0.25 -15.41 18.79
CA TRP A 201 -0.78 -16.77 18.99
C TRP A 201 -1.96 -16.78 19.95
#